data_f36c68277315e3de1064712aeecb0c6b
#
_entry.id   f36c68277315e3de1064712aeecb0c6b
#
_cell.length_a   1.000
_cell.length_b   1.000
_cell.length_c   1.000
_cell.angle_alpha   90.00
_cell.angle_beta   90.00
_cell.angle_gamma   90.00
#
_symmetry.space_group_name_H-M   'P 1'
#
loop_
_entity.id
_entity.type
_entity.pdbx_description
1 polymer ?
#
loop_
_entity_poly.entity_id
_entity_poly.type
_entity_poly.pdbx_seq_one_letter_code
_entity_poly.pdbx_strand_id
1 'polypeptide(L)'
;MKKLCYFINSDWYFDLHWTDRAIAARDAGYEIHIISHFVDDKIAEKFRTLGFVYHNIPLVAQSFNVLIFFRAFSKARKIIQNINPDLLHCITIKPCLIGGFLAKSTHRPVILSFVGLGRVFSAESACLKLLRSFTVMAYKYIASNKCSLFMFEHDKDRAKLADLVGIDYKQTIVIDGAG
;
A
#
# COMPACT_ATOMS: atom_id res chain seq x y z
N MET A 1 4.74 19.62 -11.38
CA MET A 1 3.87 19.32 -10.21
C MET A 1 4.38 18.02 -9.61
N LYS A 2 4.46 17.93 -8.27
CA LYS A 2 4.86 16.67 -7.61
C LYS A 2 3.74 15.63 -7.70
N LYS A 3 4.10 14.37 -7.87
CA LYS A 3 3.16 13.26 -8.05
C LYS A 3 3.09 12.42 -6.78
N LEU A 4 1.89 12.29 -6.22
CA LEU A 4 1.58 11.35 -5.13
C LEU A 4 0.76 10.18 -5.69
N CYS A 5 1.29 8.98 -5.54
CA CYS A 5 0.63 7.77 -6.00
C CYS A 5 0.16 6.93 -4.82
N TYR A 6 -1.15 6.82 -4.65
CA TYR A 6 -1.77 5.88 -3.73
C TYR A 6 -1.89 4.51 -4.38
N PHE A 7 -1.54 3.46 -3.65
CA PHE A 7 -1.66 2.08 -4.08
C PHE A 7 -2.43 1.27 -3.04
N ILE A 8 -3.61 0.80 -3.38
CA ILE A 8 -4.54 0.10 -2.50
C ILE A 8 -5.20 -1.07 -3.24
N ASN A 9 -5.73 -2.05 -2.53
CA ASN A 9 -6.35 -3.23 -3.13
C ASN A 9 -7.88 -3.15 -3.28
N SER A 10 -8.51 -2.03 -2.91
CA SER A 10 -9.97 -1.85 -2.97
C SER A 10 -10.33 -0.39 -3.22
N ASP A 11 -11.08 -0.14 -4.29
CA ASP A 11 -11.59 1.16 -4.68
C ASP A 11 -12.57 1.75 -3.64
N TRP A 12 -13.56 0.96 -3.19
CA TRP A 12 -14.53 1.40 -2.20
C TRP A 12 -13.89 1.75 -0.85
N TYR A 13 -12.84 1.01 -0.45
CA TYR A 13 -12.13 1.30 0.81
C TYR A 13 -11.35 2.62 0.71
N PHE A 14 -10.74 2.88 -0.46
CA PHE A 14 -10.11 4.16 -0.72
C PHE A 14 -11.14 5.29 -0.72
N ASP A 15 -12.27 5.08 -1.38
CA ASP A 15 -13.33 6.08 -1.45
C ASP A 15 -13.86 6.48 -0.07
N LEU A 16 -14.06 5.51 0.81
CA LEU A 16 -14.60 5.73 2.15
C LEU A 16 -13.60 6.40 3.11
N HIS A 17 -12.32 6.01 3.07
CA HIS A 17 -11.37 6.37 4.13
C HIS A 17 -10.22 7.28 3.68
N TRP A 18 -9.98 7.40 2.38
CA TRP A 18 -8.78 8.08 1.87
C TRP A 18 -9.06 9.24 0.92
N THR A 19 -10.28 9.38 0.42
CA THR A 19 -10.64 10.42 -0.55
C THR A 19 -10.36 11.82 -0.01
N ASP A 20 -10.74 12.13 1.23
CA ASP A 20 -10.53 13.47 1.81
C ASP A 20 -9.04 13.80 1.96
N ARG A 21 -8.21 12.80 2.32
CA ARG A 21 -6.75 12.97 2.37
C ARG A 21 -6.15 13.20 0.99
N ALA A 22 -6.69 12.53 -0.03
CA ALA A 22 -6.26 12.72 -1.42
C ALA A 22 -6.68 14.10 -1.94
N ILE A 23 -7.87 14.58 -1.58
CA ILE A 23 -8.33 15.95 -1.88
C ILE A 23 -7.39 16.97 -1.23
N ALA A 24 -7.10 16.83 0.05
CA ALA A 24 -6.17 17.72 0.75
C ALA A 24 -4.77 17.74 0.10
N ALA A 25 -4.27 16.59 -0.34
CA ALA A 25 -2.99 16.52 -1.03
C ALA A 25 -3.05 17.19 -2.42
N ARG A 26 -4.14 17.01 -3.17
CA ARG A 26 -4.38 17.70 -4.45
C ARG A 26 -4.39 19.21 -4.25
N ASP A 27 -5.11 19.69 -3.25
CA ASP A 27 -5.26 21.11 -2.94
C ASP A 27 -3.93 21.72 -2.44
N ALA A 28 -3.03 20.88 -1.88
CA ALA A 28 -1.64 21.23 -1.60
C ALA A 28 -0.71 21.19 -2.84
N GLY A 29 -1.24 20.95 -4.04
CA GLY A 29 -0.53 21.02 -5.30
C GLY A 29 0.10 19.74 -5.80
N TYR A 30 -0.36 18.56 -5.28
CA TYR A 30 0.06 17.28 -5.81
C TYR A 30 -0.84 16.80 -6.95
N GLU A 31 -0.26 16.19 -7.98
CA GLU A 31 -0.97 15.36 -8.93
C GLU A 31 -1.24 13.99 -8.29
N ILE A 32 -2.53 13.63 -8.20
CA ILE A 32 -2.96 12.42 -7.48
C ILE A 32 -3.18 11.27 -8.46
N HIS A 33 -2.45 10.17 -8.24
CA HIS A 33 -2.65 8.90 -8.92
C HIS A 33 -3.15 7.85 -7.94
N ILE A 34 -4.11 7.01 -8.36
CA ILE A 34 -4.68 5.94 -7.54
C ILE A 34 -4.57 4.62 -8.30
N ILE A 35 -3.79 3.68 -7.76
CA ILE A 35 -3.70 2.31 -8.29
C ILE A 35 -4.57 1.43 -7.40
N SER A 36 -5.61 0.80 -7.96
CA SER A 36 -6.50 -0.08 -7.22
C SER A 36 -7.12 -1.17 -8.10
N HIS A 37 -7.81 -2.11 -7.47
CA HIS A 37 -8.76 -2.97 -8.15
C HIS A 37 -10.12 -2.26 -8.19
N PHE A 38 -10.41 -1.65 -9.33
CA PHE A 38 -11.67 -0.95 -9.54
C PHE A 38 -12.75 -1.94 -9.97
N VAL A 39 -13.83 -1.97 -9.21
CA VAL A 39 -15.02 -2.83 -9.45
C VAL A 39 -16.25 -1.96 -9.73
N ASP A 40 -16.31 -0.75 -9.16
CA ASP A 40 -17.43 0.19 -9.35
C ASP A 40 -17.03 1.35 -10.27
N ASP A 41 -17.67 1.41 -11.43
CA ASP A 41 -17.45 2.49 -12.41
C ASP A 41 -17.86 3.87 -11.87
N LYS A 42 -18.79 3.94 -10.89
CA LYS A 42 -19.18 5.21 -10.26
C LYS A 42 -18.06 5.79 -9.41
N ILE A 43 -17.30 4.93 -8.71
CA ILE A 43 -16.13 5.35 -7.95
C ILE A 43 -15.04 5.86 -8.90
N ALA A 44 -14.79 5.16 -10.00
CA ALA A 44 -13.84 5.58 -11.01
C ALA A 44 -14.21 6.94 -11.61
N GLU A 45 -15.50 7.18 -11.91
CA GLU A 45 -15.99 8.46 -12.43
C GLU A 45 -15.90 9.58 -11.39
N LYS A 46 -16.24 9.29 -10.11
CA LYS A 46 -16.06 10.23 -9.00
C LYS A 46 -14.60 10.69 -8.90
N PHE A 47 -13.63 9.76 -8.98
CA PHE A 47 -12.22 10.12 -8.92
C PHE A 47 -11.78 10.99 -10.10
N ARG A 48 -12.28 10.70 -11.31
CA ARG A 48 -12.05 11.55 -12.47
C ARG A 48 -12.58 12.98 -12.28
N THR A 49 -13.78 13.12 -11.73
CA THR A 49 -14.39 14.43 -11.43
C THR A 49 -13.59 15.20 -10.38
N LEU A 50 -12.98 14.50 -9.43
CA LEU A 50 -12.06 15.07 -8.44
C LEU A 50 -10.68 15.45 -9.01
N GLY A 51 -10.43 15.17 -10.30
CA GLY A 51 -9.14 15.42 -10.94
C GLY A 51 -8.06 14.40 -10.61
N PHE A 52 -8.44 13.20 -10.11
CA PHE A 52 -7.51 12.11 -9.86
C PHE A 52 -7.33 11.24 -11.11
N VAL A 53 -6.10 10.72 -11.30
CA VAL A 53 -5.79 9.75 -12.34
C VAL A 53 -5.84 8.34 -11.72
N TYR A 54 -6.77 7.51 -12.17
CA TYR A 54 -6.90 6.15 -11.64
C TYR A 54 -6.34 5.09 -12.59
N HIS A 55 -5.83 4.00 -12.01
CA HIS A 55 -5.23 2.87 -12.71
C HIS A 55 -5.78 1.57 -12.17
N ASN A 56 -6.48 0.80 -13.01
CA ASN A 56 -7.05 -0.48 -12.59
C ASN A 56 -6.03 -1.61 -12.68
N ILE A 57 -5.91 -2.41 -11.61
CA ILE A 57 -5.08 -3.62 -11.56
C ILE A 57 -5.87 -4.81 -10.97
N PRO A 58 -5.54 -6.06 -11.33
CA PRO A 58 -6.25 -7.24 -10.84
C PRO A 58 -5.77 -7.66 -9.44
N LEU A 59 -5.77 -6.76 -8.46
CA LEU A 59 -5.31 -7.05 -7.09
C LEU A 59 -6.50 -7.27 -6.15
N VAL A 60 -7.08 -8.47 -6.20
CA VAL A 60 -8.21 -8.83 -5.32
C VAL A 60 -7.74 -8.97 -3.86
N ALA A 61 -8.40 -8.25 -2.93
CA ALA A 61 -8.00 -8.14 -1.53
C ALA A 61 -7.87 -9.51 -0.83
N GLN A 62 -8.85 -10.39 -0.97
CA GLN A 62 -8.92 -11.67 -0.26
C GLN A 62 -8.34 -12.86 -1.03
N SER A 63 -7.89 -12.68 -2.27
CA SER A 63 -7.35 -13.78 -3.09
C SER A 63 -5.95 -14.17 -2.67
N PHE A 64 -5.71 -15.46 -2.45
CA PHE A 64 -4.36 -16.02 -2.28
C PHE A 64 -3.81 -16.63 -3.57
N ASN A 65 -4.42 -16.34 -4.73
CA ASN A 65 -3.95 -16.84 -6.01
C ASN A 65 -2.63 -16.15 -6.41
N VAL A 66 -1.58 -16.96 -6.46
CA VAL A 66 -0.20 -16.51 -6.75
C VAL A 66 -0.08 -15.92 -8.16
N LEU A 67 -0.79 -16.49 -9.16
CA LEU A 67 -0.76 -15.98 -10.53
C LEU A 67 -1.39 -14.58 -10.62
N ILE A 68 -2.52 -14.37 -9.93
CA ILE A 68 -3.17 -13.05 -9.84
C ILE A 68 -2.23 -12.05 -9.17
N PHE A 69 -1.54 -12.47 -8.10
CA PHE A 69 -0.57 -11.61 -7.41
C PHE A 69 0.58 -11.19 -8.33
N PHE A 70 1.17 -12.11 -9.08
CA PHE A 70 2.26 -11.78 -10.02
C PHE A 70 1.80 -10.92 -11.20
N ARG A 71 0.58 -11.14 -11.71
CA ARG A 71 -0.03 -10.25 -12.73
C ARG A 71 -0.21 -8.84 -12.18
N ALA A 72 -0.75 -8.71 -10.96
CA ALA A 72 -0.90 -7.43 -10.29
C ALA A 72 0.46 -6.76 -10.06
N PHE A 73 1.48 -7.50 -9.61
CA PHE A 73 2.85 -7.01 -9.43
C PHE A 73 3.42 -6.45 -10.75
N SER A 74 3.35 -7.21 -11.84
CA SER A 74 3.87 -6.79 -13.15
C SER A 74 3.16 -5.54 -13.67
N LYS A 75 1.83 -5.49 -13.52
CA LYS A 75 1.03 -4.34 -13.94
C LYS A 75 1.33 -3.11 -13.07
N ALA A 76 1.39 -3.26 -11.75
CA ALA A 76 1.74 -2.19 -10.83
C ALA A 76 3.13 -1.63 -11.12
N ARG A 77 4.13 -2.50 -11.36
CA ARG A 77 5.49 -2.09 -11.75
C ARG A 77 5.48 -1.17 -12.96
N LYS A 78 4.80 -1.58 -14.06
CA LYS A 78 4.71 -0.78 -15.28
C LYS A 78 4.05 0.57 -15.01
N ILE A 79 2.93 0.59 -14.28
CA ILE A 79 2.21 1.81 -13.95
C ILE A 79 3.07 2.75 -13.10
N ILE A 80 3.70 2.25 -12.01
CA ILE A 80 4.55 3.06 -11.12
C ILE A 80 5.77 3.61 -11.88
N GLN A 81 6.36 2.82 -12.79
CA GLN A 81 7.45 3.29 -13.63
C GLN A 81 7.01 4.40 -14.59
N ASN A 82 5.83 4.28 -15.20
CA ASN A 82 5.29 5.30 -16.11
C ASN A 82 4.87 6.59 -15.40
N ILE A 83 4.23 6.48 -14.22
CA ILE A 83 3.87 7.64 -13.39
C ILE A 83 5.13 8.35 -12.90
N ASN A 84 6.14 7.57 -12.49
CA ASN A 84 7.35 8.04 -11.83
C ASN A 84 7.03 8.95 -10.62
N PRO A 85 6.26 8.49 -9.60
CA PRO A 85 5.79 9.34 -8.51
C PRO A 85 6.93 9.80 -7.61
N ASP A 86 6.82 11.02 -7.07
CA ASP A 86 7.74 11.55 -6.05
C ASP A 86 7.55 10.85 -4.71
N LEU A 87 6.31 10.43 -4.40
CA LEU A 87 5.96 9.67 -3.22
C LEU A 87 4.97 8.55 -3.58
N LEU A 88 5.28 7.33 -3.15
CA LEU A 88 4.37 6.19 -3.24
C LEU A 88 3.76 5.93 -1.85
N HIS A 89 2.43 5.90 -1.75
CA HIS A 89 1.72 5.59 -0.52
C HIS A 89 0.91 4.30 -0.70
N CYS A 90 1.41 3.23 -0.13
CA CYS A 90 0.80 1.91 -0.19
C CYS A 90 -0.07 1.66 1.04
N ILE A 91 -1.27 1.14 0.84
CA ILE A 91 -2.26 0.93 1.89
C ILE A 91 -2.69 -0.53 1.86
N THR A 92 -2.71 -1.19 2.99
CA THR A 92 -2.93 -2.62 3.20
C THR A 92 -1.75 -3.52 2.81
N ILE A 93 -1.75 -4.76 3.30
CA ILE A 93 -0.59 -5.68 3.25
C ILE A 93 -0.07 -5.94 1.83
N LYS A 94 -0.95 -6.28 0.87
CA LYS A 94 -0.50 -6.63 -0.50
C LYS A 94 0.08 -5.44 -1.26
N PRO A 95 -0.56 -4.25 -1.31
CA PRO A 95 0.03 -3.04 -1.85
C PRO A 95 1.33 -2.67 -1.15
N CYS A 96 1.41 -2.79 0.19
CA CYS A 96 2.65 -2.53 0.93
C CYS A 96 3.79 -3.48 0.54
N LEU A 97 3.50 -4.76 0.29
CA LEU A 97 4.50 -5.71 -0.21
C LEU A 97 4.97 -5.35 -1.63
N ILE A 98 4.04 -5.16 -2.55
CA ILE A 98 4.35 -4.87 -3.96
C ILE A 98 5.05 -3.52 -4.07
N GLY A 99 4.43 -2.47 -3.56
CA GLY A 99 4.93 -1.11 -3.66
C GLY A 99 6.21 -0.89 -2.87
N GLY A 100 6.32 -1.47 -1.67
CA GLY A 100 7.53 -1.41 -0.86
C GLY A 100 8.72 -2.08 -1.55
N PHE A 101 8.51 -3.25 -2.17
CA PHE A 101 9.55 -3.93 -2.95
C PHE A 101 10.00 -3.09 -4.16
N LEU A 102 9.04 -2.52 -4.91
CA LEU A 102 9.33 -1.67 -6.06
C LEU A 102 10.02 -0.37 -5.64
N ALA A 103 9.59 0.25 -4.55
CA ALA A 103 10.23 1.45 -4.01
C ALA A 103 11.67 1.18 -3.55
N LYS A 104 11.89 0.05 -2.86
CA LYS A 104 13.24 -0.37 -2.46
C LYS A 104 14.17 -0.56 -3.67
N SER A 105 13.68 -1.22 -4.72
CA SER A 105 14.48 -1.47 -5.93
C SER A 105 14.85 -0.19 -6.70
N THR A 106 14.14 0.91 -6.46
CA THR A 106 14.37 2.21 -7.13
C THR A 106 14.81 3.32 -6.17
N HIS A 107 15.08 2.98 -4.90
CA HIS A 107 15.41 3.93 -3.81
C HIS A 107 14.40 5.07 -3.66
N ARG A 108 13.12 4.80 -3.93
CA ARG A 108 12.03 5.78 -3.91
C ARG A 108 11.45 5.93 -2.50
N PRO A 109 11.05 7.16 -2.11
CA PRO A 109 10.29 7.38 -0.90
C PRO A 109 8.96 6.62 -0.94
N VAL A 110 8.64 5.91 0.16
CA VAL A 110 7.41 5.13 0.27
C VAL A 110 6.83 5.19 1.67
N ILE A 111 5.51 5.38 1.76
CA ILE A 111 4.73 5.19 2.97
C ILE A 111 3.99 3.85 2.86
N LEU A 112 4.08 3.03 3.89
CA LEU A 112 3.48 1.70 3.98
C LEU A 112 2.47 1.72 5.12
N SER A 113 1.17 1.87 4.81
CA SER A 113 0.09 2.01 5.80
C SER A 113 -0.57 0.69 6.11
N PHE A 114 -0.56 0.35 7.39
CA PHE A 114 -1.17 -0.85 7.94
C PHE A 114 -2.41 -0.47 8.75
N VAL A 115 -3.58 -0.67 8.14
CA VAL A 115 -4.91 -0.51 8.77
C VAL A 115 -5.29 -1.74 9.60
N GLY A 116 -4.35 -2.66 9.78
CA GLY A 116 -4.41 -3.93 10.47
C GLY A 116 -3.51 -4.95 9.82
N LEU A 117 -3.00 -5.91 10.58
CA LEU A 117 -2.07 -6.93 10.07
C LEU A 117 -2.77 -8.09 9.35
N GLY A 118 -4.11 -8.13 9.37
CA GLY A 118 -4.92 -9.09 8.66
C GLY A 118 -4.66 -10.57 9.01
N ARG A 119 -5.30 -11.47 8.25
CA ARG A 119 -5.30 -12.92 8.52
C ARG A 119 -3.92 -13.58 8.44
N VAL A 120 -2.99 -13.04 7.65
CA VAL A 120 -1.64 -13.61 7.53
C VAL A 120 -0.89 -13.59 8.86
N PHE A 121 -1.12 -12.57 9.69
CA PHE A 121 -0.46 -12.41 10.98
C PHE A 121 -1.25 -12.94 12.17
N SER A 122 -2.54 -13.28 12.00
CA SER A 122 -3.41 -13.78 13.07
C SER A 122 -3.74 -15.26 12.97
N ALA A 123 -3.70 -15.86 11.78
CA ALA A 123 -4.09 -17.26 11.60
C ALA A 123 -2.99 -18.25 12.00
N GLU A 124 -3.43 -19.43 12.51
CA GLU A 124 -2.53 -20.47 13.01
C GLU A 124 -2.30 -21.64 12.04
N SER A 125 -2.98 -21.69 10.89
CA SER A 125 -2.79 -22.77 9.92
C SER A 125 -1.35 -22.83 9.40
N ALA A 126 -0.83 -24.03 9.15
CA ALA A 126 0.54 -24.25 8.68
C ALA A 126 0.85 -23.49 7.38
N CYS A 127 -0.10 -23.45 6.45
CA CYS A 127 0.04 -22.71 5.20
C CYS A 127 0.17 -21.21 5.42
N LEU A 128 -0.62 -20.62 6.32
CA LEU A 128 -0.55 -19.18 6.64
C LEU A 128 0.68 -18.84 7.48
N LYS A 129 1.18 -19.76 8.32
CA LYS A 129 2.46 -19.61 9.00
C LYS A 129 3.63 -19.54 8.00
N LEU A 130 3.63 -20.39 6.99
CA LEU A 130 4.64 -20.37 5.93
C LEU A 130 4.54 -19.06 5.12
N LEU A 131 3.34 -18.65 4.73
CA LEU A 131 3.11 -17.38 4.03
C LEU A 131 3.56 -16.18 4.88
N ARG A 132 3.32 -16.22 6.18
CA ARG A 132 3.82 -15.20 7.13
C ARG A 132 5.34 -15.11 7.10
N SER A 133 6.06 -16.24 7.11
CA SER A 133 7.52 -16.24 7.07
C SER A 133 8.06 -15.56 5.80
N PHE A 134 7.48 -15.86 4.64
CA PHE A 134 7.82 -15.15 3.39
C PHE A 134 7.47 -13.66 3.44
N THR A 135 6.32 -13.31 4.01
CA THR A 135 5.88 -11.93 4.17
C THR A 135 6.83 -11.14 5.07
N VAL A 136 7.23 -11.73 6.20
CA VAL A 136 8.22 -11.13 7.13
C VAL A 136 9.56 -10.93 6.44
N MET A 137 10.04 -11.93 5.68
CA MET A 137 11.30 -11.82 4.94
C MET A 137 11.24 -10.70 3.89
N ALA A 138 10.14 -10.58 3.18
CA ALA A 138 9.93 -9.49 2.23
C ALA A 138 9.92 -8.12 2.92
N TYR A 139 9.25 -7.99 4.08
CA TYR A 139 9.27 -6.73 4.84
C TYR A 139 10.65 -6.41 5.45
N LYS A 140 11.45 -7.40 5.86
CA LYS A 140 12.86 -7.19 6.24
C LYS A 140 13.66 -6.55 5.10
N TYR A 141 13.48 -7.06 3.88
CA TYR A 141 14.10 -6.47 2.70
C TYR A 141 13.61 -5.04 2.45
N ILE A 142 12.30 -4.78 2.57
CA ILE A 142 11.70 -3.45 2.38
C ILE A 142 12.19 -2.47 3.45
N ALA A 143 12.25 -2.88 4.71
CA ALA A 143 12.68 -2.06 5.85
C ALA A 143 14.15 -1.59 5.73
N SER A 144 14.98 -2.29 4.97
CA SER A 144 16.34 -1.84 4.67
C SER A 144 16.39 -0.60 3.75
N ASN A 145 15.25 -0.15 3.19
CA ASN A 145 15.15 1.12 2.49
C ASN A 145 15.01 2.27 3.50
N LYS A 146 16.02 3.12 3.63
CA LYS A 146 16.00 4.28 4.54
C LYS A 146 14.92 5.32 4.22
N CYS A 147 14.36 5.28 2.99
CA CYS A 147 13.26 6.13 2.56
C CYS A 147 11.88 5.49 2.75
N SER A 148 11.77 4.40 3.52
CA SER A 148 10.49 3.76 3.87
C SER A 148 10.00 4.25 5.22
N LEU A 149 8.72 4.66 5.27
CA LEU A 149 7.99 4.97 6.51
C LEU A 149 6.86 3.94 6.68
N PHE A 150 6.85 3.26 7.82
CA PHE A 150 5.81 2.30 8.20
C PHE A 150 4.79 3.01 9.08
N MET A 151 3.56 3.15 8.60
CA MET A 151 2.47 3.84 9.26
C MET A 151 1.46 2.82 9.78
N PHE A 152 1.04 2.96 11.02
CA PHE A 152 0.09 2.07 11.71
C PHE A 152 -1.06 2.86 12.30
N GLU A 153 -2.23 2.25 12.38
CA GLU A 153 -3.38 2.79 13.13
C GLU A 153 -3.36 2.37 14.60
N HIS A 154 -2.65 1.27 14.92
CA HIS A 154 -2.59 0.74 16.27
C HIS A 154 -1.15 0.45 16.72
N ASP A 155 -0.81 0.90 17.93
CA ASP A 155 0.52 0.66 18.51
C ASP A 155 0.85 -0.82 18.68
N LYS A 156 -0.15 -1.65 18.97
CA LYS A 156 0.02 -3.11 19.07
C LYS A 156 0.48 -3.74 17.75
N ASP A 157 -0.06 -3.26 16.63
CA ASP A 157 0.32 -3.74 15.30
C ASP A 157 1.71 -3.25 14.91
N ARG A 158 2.05 -2.00 15.28
CA ARG A 158 3.40 -1.45 15.15
C ARG A 158 4.41 -2.31 15.89
N ALA A 159 4.22 -2.52 17.19
CA ALA A 159 5.13 -3.31 18.02
C ALA A 159 5.30 -4.73 17.44
N LYS A 160 4.17 -5.42 17.14
CA LYS A 160 4.19 -6.78 16.60
C LYS A 160 4.95 -6.89 15.28
N LEU A 161 4.70 -5.98 14.33
CA LEU A 161 5.38 -6.05 13.02
C LEU A 161 6.83 -5.60 13.13
N ALA A 162 7.12 -4.54 13.90
CA ALA A 162 8.48 -4.05 14.10
C ALA A 162 9.37 -5.12 14.72
N ASP A 163 8.91 -5.83 15.73
CA ASP A 163 9.64 -6.92 16.38
C ASP A 163 9.90 -8.10 15.43
N LEU A 164 8.86 -8.52 14.68
CA LEU A 164 8.97 -9.65 13.75
C LEU A 164 9.91 -9.36 12.57
N VAL A 165 9.90 -8.13 12.09
CA VAL A 165 10.63 -7.70 10.90
C VAL A 165 11.99 -7.09 11.25
N GLY A 166 12.15 -6.55 12.46
CA GLY A 166 13.34 -5.77 12.84
C GLY A 166 13.31 -4.37 12.21
N ILE A 167 12.14 -3.70 12.20
CA ILE A 167 12.01 -2.34 11.69
C ILE A 167 12.57 -1.37 12.74
N ASP A 168 13.41 -0.43 12.31
CA ASP A 168 13.84 0.67 13.19
C ASP A 168 12.59 1.52 13.54
N TYR A 169 12.35 1.73 14.83
CA TYR A 169 11.24 2.53 15.32
C TYR A 169 11.24 3.96 14.77
N LYS A 170 12.39 4.50 14.37
CA LYS A 170 12.51 5.79 13.66
C LYS A 170 11.87 5.78 12.26
N GLN A 171 11.67 4.60 11.68
CA GLN A 171 10.96 4.41 10.42
C GLN A 171 9.47 4.10 10.64
N THR A 172 8.96 4.23 11.86
CA THR A 172 7.57 3.93 12.19
C THR A 172 6.83 5.15 12.73
N ILE A 173 5.53 5.23 12.46
CA ILE A 173 4.63 6.21 13.04
C ILE A 173 3.28 5.55 13.32
N VAL A 174 2.64 5.94 14.40
CA VAL A 174 1.24 5.60 14.68
C VAL A 174 0.41 6.86 14.48
N ILE A 175 -0.64 6.75 13.71
CA ILE A 175 -1.64 7.81 13.51
C ILE A 175 -3.02 7.24 13.76
N ASP A 176 -3.90 8.06 14.31
CA ASP A 176 -5.29 7.66 14.50
C ASP A 176 -5.91 7.26 13.16
N GLY A 177 -6.59 6.14 13.15
CA GLY A 177 -7.21 5.59 11.97
C GLY A 177 -8.22 6.54 11.32
N ALA A 178 -8.66 6.16 10.15
CA ALA A 178 -9.63 6.97 9.38
C ALA A 178 -11.08 6.86 9.93
N GLY A 179 -11.25 6.40 11.18
CA GLY A 179 -12.53 6.36 11.90
C GLY A 179 -13.47 5.25 11.41
#